data_cda2db25a9a5408aedaef3b61226997c
#
_entry.id   cda2db25a9a5408aedaef3b61226997c
#
_cell.length_a   1.000
_cell.length_b   1.000
_cell.length_c   1.000
_cell.angle_alpha   90.00
_cell.angle_beta   90.00
_cell.angle_gamma   90.00
#
_symmetry.space_group_name_H-M   'P 1'
#
loop_
_entity.id
_entity.type
_entity.pdbx_description
1 polymer ?
#
loop_
_entity_poly.entity_id
_entity_poly.type
_entity_poly.pdbx_seq_one_letter_code
_entity_poly.pdbx_strand_id
1 'polypeptide(L)'
;SLIPFSELILNLNSDNIDIIADGMYVREDRAQQIYYGDIWYTQGGALLAPENGTINGQDDFDPSKTVVGYTPGTIWQTTVEGWAADGKIKEARATGDQTESIVALQNGKIDAFLTDSPVVENLMKFQPETLKGLKLCSNYKDTEAEIGRIAPSVKFGNEDFMKDINKVVAEMRDEGVLDQIYEKYGLDPKLHAITNDQKDNGLNK
;
A
#
# COMPACT_ATOMS: atom_id res chain seq x y z
N SER A 1 14.28 -12.06 -9.43
CA SER A 1 12.94 -12.61 -9.59
C SER A 1 11.94 -11.69 -8.91
N LEU A 2 10.76 -11.56 -9.49
CA LEU A 2 9.65 -10.87 -8.80
C LEU A 2 9.13 -11.80 -7.70
N ILE A 3 8.94 -11.26 -6.50
CA ILE A 3 8.37 -11.97 -5.35
C ILE A 3 6.98 -11.36 -5.11
N PRO A 4 5.90 -12.16 -5.05
CA PRO A 4 4.58 -11.67 -4.65
C PRO A 4 4.62 -11.03 -3.25
N PHE A 5 3.86 -9.95 -3.05
CA PHE A 5 3.86 -9.24 -1.76
C PHE A 5 3.54 -10.16 -0.57
N SER A 6 2.59 -11.08 -0.74
CA SER A 6 2.20 -12.07 0.27
C SER A 6 3.34 -13.03 0.69
N GLU A 7 4.40 -13.14 -0.11
CA GLU A 7 5.52 -14.06 0.13
C GLU A 7 6.77 -13.36 0.69
N LEU A 8 6.77 -12.01 0.80
CA LEU A 8 7.94 -11.24 1.22
C LEU A 8 8.47 -11.66 2.61
N ILE A 9 7.59 -11.79 3.60
CA ILE A 9 7.98 -12.19 4.97
C ILE A 9 8.56 -13.61 4.99
N LEU A 10 7.96 -14.53 4.24
CA LEU A 10 8.47 -15.90 4.13
C LEU A 10 9.88 -15.90 3.51
N ASN A 11 10.09 -15.14 2.43
CA ASN A 11 11.38 -15.06 1.75
C ASN A 11 12.44 -14.38 2.62
N LEU A 12 12.08 -13.37 3.41
CA LEU A 12 12.97 -12.73 4.37
C LEU A 12 13.41 -13.72 5.46
N ASN A 13 12.47 -14.46 6.05
CA ASN A 13 12.74 -15.40 7.11
C ASN A 13 13.50 -16.68 6.64
N SER A 14 13.45 -16.97 5.35
CA SER A 14 14.16 -18.06 4.69
C SER A 14 15.53 -17.65 4.11
N ASP A 15 16.01 -16.44 4.42
CA ASP A 15 17.29 -15.88 3.94
C ASP A 15 17.40 -15.81 2.39
N ASN A 16 16.27 -15.72 1.70
CA ASN A 16 16.22 -15.50 0.24
C ASN A 16 16.37 -14.02 -0.11
N ILE A 17 16.05 -13.13 0.81
CA ILE A 17 16.27 -11.68 0.76
C ILE A 17 16.75 -11.18 2.13
N ASP A 18 17.51 -10.10 2.15
CA ASP A 18 18.11 -9.53 3.38
C ASP A 18 17.23 -8.43 4.00
N ILE A 19 16.40 -7.79 3.21
CA ILE A 19 15.55 -6.67 3.61
C ILE A 19 14.26 -6.64 2.78
N ILE A 20 13.16 -6.24 3.40
CA ILE A 20 11.96 -5.80 2.71
C ILE A 20 11.99 -4.26 2.68
N ALA A 21 12.17 -3.70 1.48
CA ALA A 21 12.18 -2.27 1.21
C ALA A 21 11.03 -1.94 0.24
N ASP A 22 9.82 -2.29 0.64
CA ASP A 22 8.59 -2.17 -0.13
C ASP A 22 7.54 -1.39 0.68
N GLY A 23 6.33 -1.23 0.19
CA GLY A 23 5.17 -0.62 0.86
C GLY A 23 4.68 -1.42 2.08
N MET A 24 5.59 -1.86 2.95
CA MET A 24 5.26 -2.71 4.09
C MET A 24 4.67 -1.89 5.24
N TYR A 25 3.37 -2.03 5.46
CA TYR A 25 2.66 -1.42 6.58
C TYR A 25 3.17 -1.96 7.92
N VAL A 26 3.43 -1.06 8.86
CA VAL A 26 3.75 -1.39 10.25
C VAL A 26 2.51 -1.94 10.94
N ARG A 27 2.55 -3.22 11.32
CA ARG A 27 1.43 -3.96 11.95
C ARG A 27 1.94 -4.89 13.04
N GLU A 28 1.16 -5.07 14.10
CA GLU A 28 1.52 -5.93 15.24
C GLU A 28 1.68 -7.41 14.84
N ASP A 29 0.81 -7.93 13.97
CA ASP A 29 0.87 -9.32 13.51
C ASP A 29 2.12 -9.61 12.69
N ARG A 30 2.60 -8.64 11.93
CA ARG A 30 3.87 -8.72 11.18
C ARG A 30 5.08 -8.53 12.09
N ALA A 31 5.00 -7.63 13.08
CA ALA A 31 6.07 -7.40 14.05
C ALA A 31 6.41 -8.63 14.91
N GLN A 32 5.54 -9.64 14.93
CA GLN A 32 5.83 -10.93 15.54
C GLN A 32 6.74 -11.82 14.67
N GLN A 33 6.95 -11.46 13.42
CA GLN A 33 7.67 -12.26 12.43
C GLN A 33 8.90 -11.57 11.87
N ILE A 34 8.96 -10.24 11.90
CA ILE A 34 10.00 -9.40 11.31
C ILE A 34 10.33 -8.23 12.23
N TYR A 35 11.54 -7.69 12.12
CA TYR A 35 11.97 -6.48 12.82
C TYR A 35 11.84 -5.28 11.89
N TYR A 36 11.03 -4.29 12.28
CA TYR A 36 10.83 -3.05 11.53
C TYR A 36 11.93 -2.04 11.77
N GLY A 37 12.30 -1.31 10.73
CA GLY A 37 13.07 -0.07 10.84
C GLY A 37 12.20 1.13 11.24
N ASP A 38 12.81 2.31 11.19
CA ASP A 38 12.10 3.59 11.31
C ASP A 38 11.11 3.75 10.16
N ILE A 39 10.02 4.47 10.41
CA ILE A 39 9.04 4.78 9.37
C ILE A 39 9.70 5.64 8.28
N TRP A 40 9.51 5.25 7.03
CA TRP A 40 10.01 6.01 5.88
C TRP A 40 9.02 7.09 5.47
N TYR A 41 7.76 6.72 5.30
CA TYR A 41 6.67 7.58 4.85
C TYR A 41 5.32 7.06 5.32
N THR A 42 4.28 7.85 5.08
CA THR A 42 2.89 7.43 5.29
C THR A 42 2.16 7.35 3.96
N GLN A 43 1.14 6.50 3.88
CA GLN A 43 0.28 6.37 2.71
C GLN A 43 -1.14 6.00 3.11
N GLY A 44 -2.08 6.26 2.22
CA GLY A 44 -3.47 5.81 2.31
C GLY A 44 -3.85 4.92 1.14
N GLY A 45 -5.14 4.66 0.99
CA GLY A 45 -5.72 3.93 -0.12
C GLY A 45 -6.11 4.82 -1.29
N ALA A 46 -6.23 4.17 -2.43
CA ALA A 46 -6.83 4.72 -3.62
C ALA A 46 -7.84 3.71 -4.18
N LEU A 47 -9.09 4.15 -4.33
CA LEU A 47 -10.14 3.35 -4.96
C LEU A 47 -10.24 3.73 -6.42
N LEU A 48 -10.01 2.78 -7.31
CA LEU A 48 -10.21 2.92 -8.75
C LEU A 48 -11.54 2.30 -9.18
N ALA A 49 -12.21 2.93 -10.13
CA ALA A 49 -13.44 2.42 -10.75
C ALA A 49 -13.49 2.78 -12.25
N PRO A 50 -14.35 2.16 -13.06
CA PRO A 50 -14.56 2.58 -14.45
C PRO A 50 -14.97 4.04 -14.54
N GLU A 51 -14.38 4.79 -15.49
CA GLU A 51 -14.61 6.23 -15.68
C GLU A 51 -16.11 6.56 -15.84
N ASN A 52 -16.82 5.77 -16.61
CA ASN A 52 -18.25 5.92 -16.87
C ASN A 52 -19.14 5.21 -15.82
N GLY A 53 -18.54 4.64 -14.74
CA GLY A 53 -19.27 3.98 -13.68
C GLY A 53 -19.85 4.95 -12.64
N THR A 54 -20.77 4.45 -11.82
CA THR A 54 -21.42 5.22 -10.76
C THR A 54 -20.65 5.29 -9.45
N ILE A 55 -19.65 4.39 -9.27
CA ILE A 55 -18.85 4.32 -8.04
C ILE A 55 -17.88 5.51 -8.00
N ASN A 56 -17.94 6.33 -6.96
CA ASN A 56 -17.05 7.43 -6.65
C ASN A 56 -16.46 7.32 -5.22
N GLY A 57 -16.94 6.35 -4.43
CA GLY A 57 -16.48 6.06 -3.09
C GLY A 57 -17.15 4.79 -2.56
N GLN A 58 -16.80 4.38 -1.35
CA GLN A 58 -17.33 3.17 -0.74
C GLN A 58 -18.84 3.25 -0.41
N ASP A 59 -19.39 4.45 -0.31
CA ASP A 59 -20.81 4.66 -0.06
C ASP A 59 -21.70 4.40 -1.30
N ASP A 60 -21.09 4.30 -2.49
CA ASP A 60 -21.79 4.02 -3.75
C ASP A 60 -21.87 2.51 -4.07
N PHE A 61 -21.35 1.65 -3.20
CA PHE A 61 -21.40 0.22 -3.43
C PHE A 61 -22.82 -0.33 -3.37
N ASP A 62 -23.13 -1.24 -4.29
CA ASP A 62 -24.38 -2.01 -4.30
C ASP A 62 -24.10 -3.41 -3.72
N PRO A 63 -24.66 -3.74 -2.54
CA PRO A 63 -24.43 -5.04 -1.90
C PRO A 63 -24.84 -6.25 -2.74
N SER A 64 -25.72 -6.05 -3.72
CA SER A 64 -26.24 -7.15 -4.54
C SER A 64 -25.36 -7.49 -5.74
N LYS A 65 -24.47 -6.56 -6.15
CA LYS A 65 -23.70 -6.72 -7.39
C LYS A 65 -22.24 -6.31 -7.32
N THR A 66 -21.85 -5.30 -6.48
CA THR A 66 -20.49 -4.75 -6.50
C THR A 66 -19.45 -5.79 -6.10
N VAL A 67 -18.47 -5.98 -6.96
CA VAL A 67 -17.28 -6.81 -6.75
C VAL A 67 -16.08 -5.91 -6.62
N VAL A 68 -15.39 -5.95 -5.48
CA VAL A 68 -14.19 -5.14 -5.25
C VAL A 68 -12.96 -6.02 -5.24
N GLY A 69 -11.96 -5.64 -6.04
CA GLY A 69 -10.68 -6.32 -6.13
C GLY A 69 -9.67 -5.80 -5.10
N TYR A 70 -8.73 -6.66 -4.72
CA TYR A 70 -7.59 -6.34 -3.86
C TYR A 70 -6.38 -7.22 -4.19
N THR A 71 -5.17 -6.75 -3.86
CA THR A 71 -3.94 -7.55 -3.94
C THR A 71 -3.78 -8.39 -2.66
N PRO A 72 -3.59 -9.72 -2.76
CA PRO A 72 -3.42 -10.59 -1.59
C PRO A 72 -2.25 -10.20 -0.69
N GLY A 73 -2.45 -10.33 0.62
CA GLY A 73 -1.44 -10.04 1.64
C GLY A 73 -1.30 -8.55 2.00
N THR A 74 -1.98 -7.65 1.28
CA THR A 74 -2.01 -6.22 1.61
C THR A 74 -3.02 -5.92 2.73
N ILE A 75 -2.98 -4.70 3.28
CA ILE A 75 -4.03 -4.23 4.21
C ILE A 75 -5.39 -4.17 3.52
N TRP A 76 -5.41 -3.90 2.22
CA TRP A 76 -6.63 -3.78 1.42
C TRP A 76 -7.42 -5.08 1.33
N GLN A 77 -6.75 -6.23 1.48
CA GLN A 77 -7.44 -7.50 1.66
C GLN A 77 -8.36 -7.46 2.88
N THR A 78 -7.84 -7.04 4.03
CA THR A 78 -8.61 -6.96 5.27
C THR A 78 -9.79 -5.99 5.14
N THR A 79 -9.56 -4.84 4.53
CA THR A 79 -10.60 -3.82 4.30
C THR A 79 -11.70 -4.34 3.37
N VAL A 80 -11.35 -4.89 2.21
CA VAL A 80 -12.33 -5.33 1.20
C VAL A 80 -13.08 -6.58 1.67
N GLU A 81 -12.39 -7.53 2.31
CA GLU A 81 -13.04 -8.70 2.93
C GLU A 81 -13.98 -8.28 4.07
N GLY A 82 -13.60 -7.26 4.85
CA GLY A 82 -14.46 -6.64 5.85
C GLY A 82 -15.74 -6.05 5.24
N TRP A 83 -15.64 -5.34 4.12
CA TRP A 83 -16.82 -4.83 3.42
C TRP A 83 -17.76 -5.93 2.93
N ALA A 84 -17.22 -7.05 2.48
CA ALA A 84 -18.03 -8.21 2.10
C ALA A 84 -18.70 -8.88 3.31
N ALA A 85 -17.98 -9.03 4.42
CA ALA A 85 -18.51 -9.59 5.66
C ALA A 85 -19.62 -8.71 6.27
N ASP A 86 -19.48 -7.38 6.15
CA ASP A 86 -20.48 -6.40 6.60
C ASP A 86 -21.67 -6.29 5.63
N GLY A 87 -21.65 -7.00 4.51
CA GLY A 87 -22.70 -6.92 3.48
C GLY A 87 -22.75 -5.59 2.73
N LYS A 88 -21.65 -4.85 2.67
CA LYS A 88 -21.53 -3.59 1.91
C LYS A 88 -21.28 -3.83 0.42
N ILE A 89 -20.64 -4.94 0.08
CA ILE A 89 -20.38 -5.38 -1.28
C ILE A 89 -20.80 -6.84 -1.44
N LYS A 90 -21.04 -7.26 -2.70
CA LYS A 90 -21.39 -8.63 -3.03
C LYS A 90 -20.22 -9.59 -2.84
N GLU A 91 -19.01 -9.17 -3.24
CA GLU A 91 -17.85 -10.04 -3.29
C GLU A 91 -16.55 -9.26 -3.10
N ALA A 92 -15.67 -9.79 -2.28
CA ALA A 92 -14.26 -9.41 -2.17
C ALA A 92 -13.44 -10.36 -3.06
N ARG A 93 -12.69 -9.83 -4.04
CA ARG A 93 -11.97 -10.65 -5.02
C ARG A 93 -10.48 -10.43 -4.97
N ALA A 94 -9.74 -11.48 -4.67
CA ALA A 94 -8.29 -11.50 -4.85
C ALA A 94 -7.93 -11.47 -6.34
N THR A 95 -7.04 -10.56 -6.75
CA THR A 95 -6.71 -10.30 -8.17
C THR A 95 -5.21 -10.41 -8.46
N GLY A 96 -4.45 -11.18 -7.81
CA GLY A 96 -3.01 -11.29 -8.06
C GLY A 96 -2.24 -10.00 -7.72
N ASP A 97 -1.48 -9.44 -8.67
CA ASP A 97 -0.75 -8.19 -8.48
C ASP A 97 -1.58 -6.95 -8.90
N GLN A 98 -0.99 -5.76 -8.76
CA GLN A 98 -1.63 -4.50 -9.13
C GLN A 98 -1.94 -4.38 -10.62
N THR A 99 -1.05 -4.89 -11.48
CA THR A 99 -1.24 -4.87 -12.93
C THR A 99 -2.41 -5.75 -13.33
N GLU A 100 -2.47 -6.97 -12.78
CA GLU A 100 -3.59 -7.89 -13.00
C GLU A 100 -4.91 -7.32 -12.50
N SER A 101 -4.88 -6.60 -11.37
CA SER A 101 -6.06 -5.93 -10.79
C SER A 101 -6.59 -4.82 -11.70
N ILE A 102 -5.71 -3.98 -12.24
CA ILE A 102 -6.08 -2.91 -13.18
C ILE A 102 -6.68 -3.53 -14.47
N VAL A 103 -6.06 -4.57 -15.01
CA VAL A 103 -6.59 -5.29 -16.18
C VAL A 103 -7.95 -5.94 -15.87
N ALA A 104 -8.12 -6.51 -14.69
CA ALA A 104 -9.40 -7.10 -14.27
C ALA A 104 -10.51 -6.04 -14.20
N LEU A 105 -10.18 -4.84 -13.68
CA LEU A 105 -11.09 -3.70 -13.61
C LEU A 105 -11.46 -3.18 -15.01
N GLN A 106 -10.48 -3.00 -15.90
CA GLN A 106 -10.69 -2.57 -17.29
C GLN A 106 -11.57 -3.56 -18.08
N ASN A 107 -11.46 -4.85 -17.79
CA ASN A 107 -12.24 -5.91 -18.43
C ASN A 107 -13.60 -6.17 -17.74
N GLY A 108 -13.99 -5.39 -16.74
CA GLY A 108 -15.24 -5.55 -16.02
C GLY A 108 -15.37 -6.85 -15.21
N LYS A 109 -14.25 -7.45 -14.83
CA LYS A 109 -14.23 -8.64 -13.94
C LYS A 109 -14.42 -8.24 -12.48
N ILE A 110 -14.08 -7.01 -12.13
CA ILE A 110 -14.34 -6.34 -10.86
C ILE A 110 -14.92 -4.95 -11.15
N ASP A 111 -15.68 -4.38 -10.23
CA ASP A 111 -16.33 -3.08 -10.36
C ASP A 111 -15.53 -1.94 -9.74
N ALA A 112 -14.66 -2.26 -8.79
CA ALA A 112 -13.70 -1.35 -8.18
C ALA A 112 -12.45 -2.10 -7.74
N PHE A 113 -11.33 -1.37 -7.59
CA PHE A 113 -10.06 -1.89 -7.09
C PHE A 113 -9.50 -0.97 -6.02
N LEU A 114 -9.25 -1.51 -4.82
CA LEU A 114 -8.64 -0.79 -3.72
C LEU A 114 -7.14 -1.13 -3.63
N THR A 115 -6.31 -0.10 -3.66
CA THR A 115 -4.84 -0.22 -3.66
C THR A 115 -4.19 0.96 -2.94
N ASP A 116 -2.86 0.97 -2.89
CA ASP A 116 -2.06 2.05 -2.28
C ASP A 116 -2.11 3.34 -3.10
N SER A 117 -2.31 4.50 -2.45
CA SER A 117 -2.35 5.80 -3.12
C SER A 117 -1.06 6.14 -3.88
N PRO A 118 0.16 5.86 -3.38
CA PRO A 118 1.40 6.14 -4.11
C PRO A 118 1.50 5.43 -5.47
N VAL A 119 0.92 4.23 -5.57
CA VAL A 119 0.88 3.50 -6.84
C VAL A 119 0.06 4.24 -7.87
N VAL A 120 -1.14 4.67 -7.48
CA VAL A 120 -2.04 5.39 -8.40
C VAL A 120 -1.48 6.76 -8.76
N GLU A 121 -0.92 7.50 -7.80
CA GLU A 121 -0.26 8.78 -8.04
C GLU A 121 0.89 8.67 -9.05
N ASN A 122 1.74 7.66 -8.90
CA ASN A 122 2.83 7.37 -9.84
C ASN A 122 2.30 7.03 -11.23
N LEU A 123 1.30 6.15 -11.34
CA LEU A 123 0.69 5.78 -12.62
C LEU A 123 0.03 7.00 -13.29
N MET A 124 -0.70 7.82 -12.56
CA MET A 124 -1.33 9.04 -13.09
C MET A 124 -0.29 10.01 -13.67
N LYS A 125 0.88 10.12 -13.04
CA LYS A 125 1.92 11.05 -13.47
C LYS A 125 2.76 10.52 -14.64
N PHE A 126 3.16 9.26 -14.60
CA PHE A 126 4.17 8.72 -15.53
C PHE A 126 3.65 7.70 -16.54
N GLN A 127 2.53 7.05 -16.24
CA GLN A 127 1.95 6.00 -17.06
C GLN A 127 0.41 6.12 -17.14
N PRO A 128 -0.14 7.32 -17.48
CA PRO A 128 -1.59 7.54 -17.46
C PRO A 128 -2.38 6.60 -18.37
N GLU A 129 -1.76 6.12 -19.46
CA GLU A 129 -2.39 5.15 -20.36
C GLU A 129 -2.73 3.81 -19.68
N THR A 130 -1.99 3.44 -18.61
CA THR A 130 -2.30 2.24 -17.81
C THR A 130 -3.64 2.36 -17.12
N LEU A 131 -4.07 3.58 -16.78
CA LEU A 131 -5.35 3.87 -16.13
C LEU A 131 -6.46 4.25 -17.12
N LYS A 132 -6.26 4.05 -18.42
CA LYS A 132 -7.24 4.41 -19.44
C LYS A 132 -8.58 3.76 -19.19
N GLY A 133 -9.66 4.60 -19.23
CA GLY A 133 -11.03 4.17 -18.96
C GLY A 133 -11.36 3.97 -17.48
N LEU A 134 -10.40 4.29 -16.58
CA LEU A 134 -10.57 4.25 -15.13
C LEU A 134 -10.50 5.66 -14.53
N LYS A 135 -11.13 5.83 -13.38
CA LYS A 135 -11.05 7.04 -12.55
C LYS A 135 -10.60 6.71 -11.14
N LEU A 136 -9.91 7.66 -10.52
CA LEU A 136 -9.73 7.69 -9.07
C LEU A 136 -11.04 8.18 -8.43
N CYS A 137 -11.56 7.41 -7.48
CA CYS A 137 -12.80 7.73 -6.78
C CYS A 137 -12.56 8.85 -5.75
N SER A 138 -13.05 10.05 -6.04
CA SER A 138 -12.78 11.25 -5.23
C SER A 138 -13.47 11.26 -3.86
N ASN A 139 -14.49 10.44 -3.66
CA ASN A 139 -15.23 10.33 -2.41
C ASN A 139 -14.79 9.15 -1.54
N TYR A 140 -13.77 8.39 -1.99
CA TYR A 140 -13.16 7.37 -1.15
C TYR A 140 -12.46 8.04 0.04
N LYS A 141 -12.61 7.45 1.22
CA LYS A 141 -12.00 7.93 2.46
C LYS A 141 -11.44 6.74 3.23
N ASP A 142 -10.16 6.84 3.54
CA ASP A 142 -9.52 5.92 4.47
C ASP A 142 -10.11 6.07 5.88
N THR A 143 -10.17 4.98 6.60
CA THR A 143 -10.27 5.01 8.06
C THR A 143 -8.90 5.30 8.67
N GLU A 144 -8.84 5.72 9.94
CA GLU A 144 -7.55 5.93 10.63
C GLU A 144 -6.64 4.69 10.60
N ALA A 145 -7.23 3.49 10.63
CA ALA A 145 -6.49 2.23 10.57
C ALA A 145 -5.89 1.94 9.17
N GLU A 146 -6.41 2.56 8.13
CA GLU A 146 -5.97 2.40 6.73
C GLU A 146 -4.87 3.39 6.35
N ILE A 147 -4.70 4.49 7.11
CA ILE A 147 -3.57 5.39 6.93
C ILE A 147 -2.32 4.71 7.49
N GLY A 148 -1.53 4.17 6.57
CA GLY A 148 -0.41 3.31 6.88
C GLY A 148 0.88 4.06 7.14
N ARG A 149 1.61 3.60 8.13
CA ARG A 149 3.02 3.93 8.37
C ARG A 149 3.85 2.85 7.70
N ILE A 150 4.72 3.26 6.78
CA ILE A 150 5.52 2.35 5.97
C ILE A 150 6.95 2.31 6.50
N ALA A 151 7.47 1.13 6.77
CA ALA A 151 8.82 0.92 7.26
C ALA A 151 9.49 -0.26 6.54
N PRO A 152 10.82 -0.18 6.35
CA PRO A 152 11.60 -1.34 5.93
C PRO A 152 11.61 -2.37 7.04
N SER A 153 11.91 -3.61 6.69
CA SER A 153 12.02 -4.65 7.71
C SER A 153 13.11 -5.66 7.37
N VAL A 154 13.68 -6.23 8.43
CA VAL A 154 14.69 -7.29 8.36
C VAL A 154 14.25 -8.49 9.19
N LYS A 155 14.90 -9.62 8.98
CA LYS A 155 14.75 -10.79 9.83
C LYS A 155 15.25 -10.49 11.25
N PHE A 156 14.62 -11.06 12.26
CA PHE A 156 15.14 -11.00 13.63
C PHE A 156 16.58 -11.53 13.69
N GLY A 157 17.43 -10.82 14.42
CA GLY A 157 18.88 -11.05 14.50
C GLY A 157 19.71 -10.11 13.60
N ASN A 158 19.07 -9.33 12.71
CA ASN A 158 19.71 -8.35 11.82
C ASN A 158 19.43 -6.90 12.24
N GLU A 159 19.14 -6.67 13.54
CA GLU A 159 18.76 -5.34 14.06
C GLU A 159 19.89 -4.32 13.89
N ASP A 160 21.16 -4.73 13.97
CA ASP A 160 22.29 -3.81 13.78
C ASP A 160 22.37 -3.31 12.34
N PHE A 161 22.10 -4.17 11.34
CA PHE A 161 21.98 -3.75 9.96
C PHE A 161 20.84 -2.73 9.78
N MET A 162 19.69 -2.93 10.42
CA MET A 162 18.60 -1.99 10.38
C MET A 162 18.93 -0.65 11.05
N LYS A 163 19.71 -0.64 12.14
CA LYS A 163 20.19 0.61 12.77
C LYS A 163 21.01 1.46 11.82
N ASP A 164 21.89 0.83 11.04
CA ASP A 164 22.71 1.53 10.04
C ASP A 164 21.80 2.14 8.93
N ILE A 165 20.81 1.38 8.48
CA ILE A 165 19.81 1.88 7.51
C ILE A 165 19.03 3.06 8.08
N ASN A 166 18.50 2.94 9.30
CA ASN A 166 17.75 4.01 9.97
C ASN A 166 18.56 5.30 10.08
N LYS A 167 19.86 5.21 10.39
CA LYS A 167 20.76 6.34 10.47
C LYS A 167 20.86 7.07 9.12
N VAL A 168 21.11 6.33 8.04
CA VAL A 168 21.20 6.90 6.69
C VAL A 168 19.88 7.52 6.26
N VAL A 169 18.75 6.87 6.52
CA VAL A 169 17.42 7.39 6.19
C VAL A 169 17.12 8.68 6.97
N ALA A 170 17.53 8.77 8.24
CA ALA A 170 17.37 10.00 9.02
C ALA A 170 18.19 11.16 8.44
N GLU A 171 19.43 10.90 8.03
CA GLU A 171 20.29 11.89 7.35
C GLU A 171 19.64 12.34 6.03
N MET A 172 19.18 11.42 5.20
CA MET A 172 18.49 11.70 3.94
C MET A 172 17.22 12.56 4.14
N ARG A 173 16.51 12.37 5.24
CA ARG A 173 15.33 13.16 5.58
C ARG A 173 15.71 14.58 5.94
N ASP A 174 16.72 14.75 6.82
CA ASP A 174 17.21 16.08 7.25
C ASP A 174 17.80 16.88 6.08
N GLU A 175 18.38 16.22 5.09
CA GLU A 175 18.94 16.83 3.88
C GLU A 175 17.88 17.07 2.78
N GLY A 176 16.61 16.66 2.98
CA GLY A 176 15.54 16.79 1.99
C GLY A 176 15.64 15.82 0.80
N VAL A 177 16.51 14.81 0.89
CA VAL A 177 16.70 13.82 -0.18
C VAL A 177 15.45 12.94 -0.34
N LEU A 178 14.77 12.60 0.76
CA LEU A 178 13.54 11.80 0.69
C LEU A 178 12.43 12.55 -0.04
N ASP A 179 12.26 13.84 0.20
CA ASP A 179 11.26 14.68 -0.49
C ASP A 179 11.54 14.72 -1.99
N GLN A 180 12.82 14.87 -2.40
CA GLN A 180 13.20 14.81 -3.81
C GLN A 180 12.89 13.43 -4.44
N ILE A 181 13.04 12.35 -3.68
CA ILE A 181 12.67 11.01 -4.14
C ILE A 181 11.16 10.90 -4.33
N TYR A 182 10.35 11.38 -3.37
CA TYR A 182 8.89 11.37 -3.50
C TYR A 182 8.46 12.13 -4.75
N GLU A 183 8.90 13.38 -4.91
CA GLU A 183 8.60 14.19 -6.10
C GLU A 183 9.04 13.53 -7.40
N LYS A 184 10.23 12.92 -7.41
CA LYS A 184 10.76 12.19 -8.58
C LYS A 184 9.84 11.04 -8.99
N TYR A 185 9.22 10.35 -8.03
CA TYR A 185 8.31 9.24 -8.29
C TYR A 185 6.83 9.63 -8.33
N GLY A 186 6.53 10.92 -8.28
CA GLY A 186 5.18 11.44 -8.51
C GLY A 186 4.33 11.61 -7.26
N LEU A 187 4.93 11.41 -6.08
CA LEU A 187 4.26 11.57 -4.80
C LEU A 187 4.40 13.02 -4.30
N ASP A 188 3.35 13.51 -3.64
CA ASP A 188 3.40 14.82 -2.96
C ASP A 188 4.02 14.64 -1.56
N PRO A 189 5.21 15.24 -1.27
CA PRO A 189 5.82 15.15 0.06
C PRO A 189 4.90 15.62 1.20
N LYS A 190 3.97 16.55 0.92
CA LYS A 190 3.02 17.04 1.93
C LYS A 190 2.04 15.97 2.41
N LEU A 191 1.81 14.94 1.60
CA LEU A 191 0.90 13.84 1.92
C LEU A 191 1.64 12.65 2.52
N HIS A 192 2.90 12.46 2.15
CA HIS A 192 3.65 11.23 2.42
C HIS A 192 4.81 11.40 3.38
N ALA A 193 5.49 12.57 3.36
CA ALA A 193 6.68 12.78 4.17
C ALA A 193 6.34 12.85 5.67
N ILE A 194 7.27 12.37 6.47
CA ILE A 194 7.27 12.48 7.93
C ILE A 194 8.55 13.17 8.41
N THR A 195 8.51 13.71 9.61
CA THR A 195 9.70 14.26 10.29
C THR A 195 10.43 13.17 11.07
N ASN A 196 11.67 13.44 11.50
CA ASN A 196 12.43 12.52 12.34
C ASN A 196 11.79 12.28 13.73
N ASP A 197 10.91 13.17 14.20
CA ASP A 197 10.14 12.99 15.43
C ASP A 197 9.00 11.96 15.27
N GLN A 198 8.57 11.68 14.03
CA GLN A 198 7.48 10.79 13.70
C GLN A 198 7.94 9.40 13.24
N LYS A 199 9.25 9.17 13.21
CA LYS A 199 9.85 7.96 12.63
C LYS A 199 9.68 6.67 13.44
N ASP A 200 9.38 6.79 14.74
CA ASP A 200 9.22 5.62 15.60
C ASP A 200 8.03 4.76 15.15
N ASN A 201 8.29 3.49 14.88
CA ASN A 201 7.24 2.55 14.51
C ASN A 201 6.40 2.07 15.71
N GLY A 202 6.86 2.27 16.94
CA GLY A 202 6.16 1.94 18.18
C GLY A 202 6.08 0.45 18.53
N LEU A 203 6.65 -0.43 17.72
CA LEU A 203 6.57 -1.89 17.88
C LEU A 203 7.89 -2.56 18.26
N ASN A 204 9.01 -1.92 18.04
CA ASN A 204 10.32 -2.42 18.47
C ASN A 204 10.50 -2.11 19.96
N LYS A 205 10.34 -3.10 20.81
CA LYS A 205 10.58 -2.98 22.26
C LYS A 205 11.84 -3.73 22.65
#